data_1ce3aa8cc7a019d71b82badb6c299432
#
_entry.id   1ce3aa8cc7a019d71b82badb6c299432
#
_cell.length_a   1.000
_cell.length_b   1.000
_cell.length_c   1.000
_cell.angle_alpha   90.00
_cell.angle_beta   90.00
_cell.angle_gamma   90.00
#
_symmetry.space_group_name_H-M   'P 1'
#
loop_
_entity.id
_entity.type
_entity.pdbx_description
1 polymer ?
#
loop_
_entity_poly.entity_id
_entity_poly.type
_entity_poly.pdbx_seq_one_letter_code
_entity_poly.pdbx_strand_id
1 'polypeptide(L)'
;MEKTDWKRIGWLTAATLVLGAIIGACAGLLTLLLYGVENVMLGFIESEFIPGAFTVPAVRRIASVTLGLGVAGVIWYLLRTKTEKVPSVKKAVNGGRMPFWQTIVHVVLQIFIVGSGASIGREVAPRELGAMLAQRFCDIFHIGDGEGDAHGVLDRRMVVAVAAGAGLGGVYNAPLAGMFFAVEILLVDVTLEKVAFGLGMSATAAFVATAIKGEHMFYDIGAMQMNSTPSLMLFALLCGTACGVVGALFRKGSQWAESHKPTGRSLMWQMPIAGLVTGLVSIVVPQVMGNGRAAAQLGFSTFIPETADTSDAAQSAASAAASPWTFLAGSDGAPGSVVNAGTPLELNRLWMLLGVLALTFVAKALVLSLIHISEPT
;
A
#
# COMPACT_ATOMS: atom_id res chain seq x y z
N MET A 1 -7.66 2.49 -43.90
CA MET A 1 -7.71 3.43 -42.75
C MET A 1 -9.06 3.24 -42.09
N GLU A 2 -9.05 2.65 -40.89
CA GLU A 2 -10.25 2.45 -40.08
C GLU A 2 -10.82 3.84 -39.73
N LYS A 3 -12.12 4.05 -39.90
CA LYS A 3 -12.73 5.32 -39.51
C LYS A 3 -12.56 5.52 -38.02
N THR A 4 -11.85 6.57 -37.64
CA THR A 4 -11.66 6.95 -36.25
C THR A 4 -13.03 7.13 -35.60
N ASP A 5 -13.35 6.30 -34.61
CA ASP A 5 -14.62 6.40 -33.89
C ASP A 5 -14.53 7.53 -32.83
N TRP A 6 -14.87 8.72 -33.25
CA TRP A 6 -14.85 9.93 -32.43
C TRP A 6 -15.74 9.84 -31.19
N LYS A 7 -16.81 9.04 -31.25
CA LYS A 7 -17.67 8.81 -30.08
C LYS A 7 -16.95 8.01 -29.01
N ARG A 8 -16.23 6.96 -29.41
CA ARG A 8 -15.42 6.13 -28.51
C ARG A 8 -14.31 6.94 -27.86
N ILE A 9 -13.58 7.74 -28.65
CA ILE A 9 -12.53 8.62 -28.11
C ILE A 9 -13.13 9.63 -27.12
N GLY A 10 -14.28 10.23 -27.44
CA GLY A 10 -14.96 11.16 -26.54
C GLY A 10 -15.34 10.51 -25.20
N TRP A 11 -15.89 9.29 -25.22
CA TRP A 11 -16.23 8.56 -24.00
C TRP A 11 -15.01 8.12 -23.19
N LEU A 12 -13.94 7.65 -23.85
CA LEU A 12 -12.67 7.34 -23.19
C LEU A 12 -12.09 8.57 -22.50
N THR A 13 -12.10 9.73 -23.17
CA THR A 13 -11.61 10.99 -22.62
C THR A 13 -12.48 11.44 -21.44
N ALA A 14 -13.80 11.41 -21.56
CA ALA A 14 -14.72 11.78 -20.50
C ALA A 14 -14.57 10.87 -19.27
N ALA A 15 -14.50 9.55 -19.48
CA ALA A 15 -14.25 8.60 -18.40
C ALA A 15 -12.87 8.81 -17.74
N THR A 16 -11.83 9.08 -18.53
CA THR A 16 -10.49 9.40 -18.03
C THR A 16 -10.51 10.60 -17.09
N LEU A 17 -11.13 11.69 -17.51
CA LEU A 17 -11.11 12.94 -16.74
C LEU A 17 -12.09 12.89 -15.56
N VAL A 18 -13.35 12.52 -15.80
CA VAL A 18 -14.39 12.58 -14.75
C VAL A 18 -14.20 11.48 -13.72
N LEU A 19 -14.11 10.22 -14.17
CA LEU A 19 -13.94 9.10 -13.24
C LEU A 19 -12.56 9.12 -12.61
N GLY A 20 -11.51 9.46 -13.36
CA GLY A 20 -10.16 9.63 -12.84
C GLY A 20 -10.07 10.71 -11.77
N ALA A 21 -10.73 11.86 -11.95
CA ALA A 21 -10.79 12.92 -10.94
C ALA A 21 -11.54 12.48 -9.67
N ILE A 22 -12.68 11.80 -9.80
CA ILE A 22 -13.44 11.28 -8.66
C ILE A 22 -12.60 10.25 -7.88
N ILE A 23 -11.96 9.32 -8.57
CA ILE A 23 -11.10 8.31 -7.96
C ILE A 23 -9.90 8.97 -7.27
N GLY A 24 -9.29 9.96 -7.91
CA GLY A 24 -8.18 10.73 -7.35
C GLY A 24 -8.59 11.48 -6.08
N ALA A 25 -9.74 12.12 -6.08
CA ALA A 25 -10.28 12.78 -4.89
C ALA A 25 -10.50 11.77 -3.74
N CYS A 26 -11.09 10.62 -4.04
CA CYS A 26 -11.26 9.55 -3.06
C CYS A 26 -9.91 9.01 -2.54
N ALA A 27 -8.91 8.82 -3.41
CA ALA A 27 -7.58 8.37 -3.03
C ALA A 27 -6.87 9.39 -2.12
N GLY A 28 -7.01 10.69 -2.41
CA GLY A 28 -6.53 11.77 -1.56
C GLY A 28 -7.20 11.75 -0.17
N LEU A 29 -8.53 11.63 -0.14
CA LEU A 29 -9.30 11.56 1.12
C LEU A 29 -8.94 10.30 1.94
N LEU A 30 -8.73 9.15 1.33
CA LEU A 30 -8.27 7.93 2.02
C LEU A 30 -6.88 8.13 2.63
N THR A 31 -6.00 8.88 1.97
CA THR A 31 -4.68 9.20 2.52
C THR A 31 -4.80 10.15 3.71
N LEU A 32 -5.65 11.18 3.64
CA LEU A 32 -5.92 12.06 4.78
C LEU A 32 -6.56 11.33 5.94
N LEU A 33 -7.46 10.38 5.66
CA LEU A 33 -8.03 9.50 6.67
C LEU A 33 -6.95 8.67 7.37
N LEU A 34 -6.02 8.08 6.61
CA LEU A 34 -4.87 7.36 7.16
C LEU A 34 -4.09 8.24 8.14
N TYR A 35 -3.69 9.43 7.71
CA TYR A 35 -2.95 10.39 8.55
C TYR A 35 -3.74 10.79 9.80
N GLY A 36 -5.06 10.98 9.67
CA GLY A 36 -5.93 11.26 10.82
C GLY A 36 -5.97 10.12 11.84
N VAL A 37 -6.07 8.87 11.36
CA VAL A 37 -6.07 7.69 12.23
C VAL A 37 -4.70 7.51 12.89
N GLU A 38 -3.60 7.64 12.16
CA GLU A 38 -2.23 7.58 12.70
C GLU A 38 -2.03 8.61 13.81
N ASN A 39 -2.44 9.85 13.57
CA ASN A 39 -2.33 10.92 14.56
C ASN A 39 -3.09 10.59 15.86
N VAL A 40 -4.35 10.15 15.73
CA VAL A 40 -5.20 9.83 16.89
C VAL A 40 -4.71 8.59 17.63
N MET A 41 -4.46 7.51 16.90
CA MET A 41 -4.16 6.20 17.47
C MET A 41 -2.71 6.09 17.92
N LEU A 42 -1.78 6.50 17.08
CA LEU A 42 -0.34 6.36 17.32
C LEU A 42 0.35 7.66 17.78
N GLY A 43 -0.22 8.84 17.45
CA GLY A 43 0.31 10.13 17.84
C GLY A 43 1.46 10.61 16.95
N PHE A 44 1.55 10.09 15.73
CA PHE A 44 2.43 10.59 14.69
C PHE A 44 1.70 10.59 13.34
N ILE A 45 2.27 11.24 12.35
CA ILE A 45 1.81 11.21 10.96
C ILE A 45 2.98 10.72 10.12
N GLU A 46 2.73 9.72 9.28
CA GLU A 46 3.73 9.18 8.36
C GLU A 46 4.21 10.27 7.41
N SER A 47 5.53 10.50 7.39
CA SER A 47 6.20 11.47 6.53
C SER A 47 7.49 10.90 5.95
N GLU A 48 8.19 11.65 5.10
CA GLU A 48 9.51 11.27 4.60
C GLU A 48 10.56 11.15 5.73
N PHE A 49 10.44 11.99 6.77
CA PHE A 49 11.33 12.00 7.93
C PHE A 49 10.93 11.01 9.03
N ILE A 50 9.63 10.70 9.13
CA ILE A 50 9.10 9.76 10.11
C ILE A 50 8.34 8.65 9.36
N PRO A 51 9.05 7.67 8.80
CA PRO A 51 8.45 6.64 7.95
C PRO A 51 7.67 5.57 8.72
N GLY A 52 7.62 5.64 10.06
CA GLY A 52 6.94 4.65 10.89
C GLY A 52 6.91 4.97 12.38
N ALA A 53 6.34 4.07 13.17
CA ALA A 53 6.06 4.27 14.60
C ALA A 53 7.30 4.11 15.51
N PHE A 54 8.48 4.57 15.11
CA PHE A 54 9.74 4.40 15.86
C PHE A 54 9.74 5.17 17.17
N THR A 55 9.20 6.39 17.17
CA THR A 55 9.16 7.28 18.33
C THR A 55 7.98 7.05 19.24
N VAL A 56 7.05 6.17 18.85
CA VAL A 56 5.82 5.90 19.61
C VAL A 56 6.11 4.94 20.76
N PRO A 57 5.71 5.23 22.02
CA PRO A 57 5.89 4.34 23.13
C PRO A 57 5.30 2.94 22.88
N ALA A 58 6.00 1.89 23.33
CA ALA A 58 5.59 0.50 23.09
C ALA A 58 4.16 0.20 23.56
N VAL A 59 3.78 0.72 24.72
CA VAL A 59 2.41 0.55 25.27
C VAL A 59 1.37 1.12 24.33
N ARG A 60 1.61 2.33 23.76
CA ARG A 60 0.69 2.95 22.82
C ARG A 60 0.62 2.16 21.51
N ARG A 61 1.73 1.64 21.00
CA ARG A 61 1.78 0.77 19.82
C ARG A 61 0.93 -0.49 20.03
N ILE A 62 1.12 -1.18 21.14
CA ILE A 62 0.35 -2.39 21.49
C ILE A 62 -1.14 -2.06 21.61
N ALA A 63 -1.48 -1.04 22.39
CA ALA A 63 -2.88 -0.64 22.59
C ALA A 63 -3.56 -0.24 21.27
N SER A 64 -2.90 0.59 20.45
CA SER A 64 -3.42 1.07 19.18
C SER A 64 -3.77 -0.09 18.23
N VAL A 65 -2.81 -0.97 17.95
CA VAL A 65 -3.04 -2.05 16.98
C VAL A 65 -4.01 -3.10 17.50
N THR A 66 -4.00 -3.37 18.81
CA THR A 66 -4.92 -4.37 19.44
C THR A 66 -6.36 -3.84 19.40
N LEU A 67 -6.58 -2.59 19.82
CA LEU A 67 -7.90 -1.97 19.79
C LEU A 67 -8.40 -1.75 18.35
N GLY A 68 -7.53 -1.28 17.46
CA GLY A 68 -7.86 -1.08 16.04
C GLY A 68 -8.35 -2.37 15.37
N LEU A 69 -7.59 -3.45 15.52
CA LEU A 69 -7.99 -4.76 14.99
C LEU A 69 -9.21 -5.34 15.73
N GLY A 70 -9.38 -5.06 17.03
CA GLY A 70 -10.56 -5.45 17.78
C GLY A 70 -11.84 -4.80 17.25
N VAL A 71 -11.83 -3.49 17.05
CA VAL A 71 -12.96 -2.74 16.45
C VAL A 71 -13.23 -3.26 15.04
N ALA A 72 -12.18 -3.43 14.23
CA ALA A 72 -12.31 -3.95 12.87
C ALA A 72 -12.91 -5.36 12.85
N GLY A 73 -12.50 -6.25 13.74
CA GLY A 73 -13.02 -7.60 13.85
C GLY A 73 -14.53 -7.64 14.11
N VAL A 74 -15.02 -6.77 14.98
CA VAL A 74 -16.46 -6.63 15.27
C VAL A 74 -17.22 -6.11 14.04
N ILE A 75 -16.72 -5.03 13.41
CA ILE A 75 -17.41 -4.42 12.25
C ILE A 75 -17.40 -5.40 11.07
N TRP A 76 -16.28 -6.08 10.78
CA TRP A 76 -16.22 -7.09 9.72
C TRP A 76 -17.10 -8.30 9.99
N TYR A 77 -17.21 -8.74 11.25
CA TYR A 77 -18.16 -9.79 11.62
C TYR A 77 -19.60 -9.37 11.27
N LEU A 78 -20.01 -8.15 11.64
CA LEU A 78 -21.33 -7.62 11.31
C LEU A 78 -21.52 -7.48 9.79
N LEU A 79 -20.55 -6.95 9.10
CA LEU A 79 -20.60 -6.76 7.65
C LEU A 79 -20.77 -8.10 6.91
N ARG A 80 -20.06 -9.15 7.34
CA ARG A 80 -20.09 -10.48 6.69
C ARG A 80 -21.31 -11.30 7.03
N THR A 81 -21.88 -11.09 8.22
CA THR A 81 -23.03 -11.92 8.68
C THR A 81 -24.38 -11.31 8.41
N LYS A 82 -24.44 -9.96 8.33
CA LYS A 82 -25.72 -9.24 8.19
C LYS A 82 -25.88 -8.53 6.85
N THR A 83 -24.86 -8.50 6.00
CA THR A 83 -24.92 -7.79 4.73
C THR A 83 -24.33 -8.62 3.59
N GLU A 84 -24.44 -8.11 2.36
CA GLU A 84 -23.80 -8.71 1.19
C GLU A 84 -22.27 -8.62 1.28
N LYS A 85 -21.60 -9.68 0.91
CA LYS A 85 -20.14 -9.74 0.89
C LYS A 85 -19.58 -8.86 -0.23
N VAL A 86 -18.54 -8.10 0.08
CA VAL A 86 -17.78 -7.35 -0.92
C VAL A 86 -16.93 -8.34 -1.73
N PRO A 87 -17.10 -8.43 -3.06
CA PRO A 87 -16.28 -9.29 -3.89
C PRO A 87 -14.88 -8.71 -4.08
N SER A 88 -13.89 -9.56 -4.36
CA SER A 88 -12.54 -9.08 -4.72
C SER A 88 -12.58 -8.26 -6.01
N VAL A 89 -11.59 -7.36 -6.19
CA VAL A 89 -11.48 -6.52 -7.40
C VAL A 89 -11.45 -7.36 -8.67
N LYS A 90 -10.74 -8.50 -8.68
CA LYS A 90 -10.72 -9.42 -9.83
C LYS A 90 -12.11 -9.97 -10.16
N LYS A 91 -12.90 -10.27 -9.14
CA LYS A 91 -14.28 -10.73 -9.30
C LYS A 91 -15.19 -9.61 -9.81
N ALA A 92 -14.97 -8.37 -9.33
CA ALA A 92 -15.69 -7.19 -9.78
C ALA A 92 -15.41 -6.85 -11.26
N VAL A 93 -14.18 -6.98 -11.72
CA VAL A 93 -13.78 -6.84 -13.13
C VAL A 93 -14.45 -7.88 -14.02
N ASN A 94 -14.66 -9.08 -13.50
CA ASN A 94 -15.33 -10.17 -14.24
C ASN A 94 -16.87 -10.20 -14.04
N GLY A 95 -17.50 -9.08 -13.69
CA GLY A 95 -18.94 -8.93 -13.61
C GLY A 95 -19.55 -9.07 -12.21
N GLY A 96 -18.77 -9.37 -11.18
CA GLY A 96 -19.25 -9.39 -9.79
C GLY A 96 -19.65 -7.98 -9.33
N ARG A 97 -20.89 -7.84 -8.79
CA ARG A 97 -21.37 -6.53 -8.35
C ARG A 97 -20.83 -6.17 -6.97
N MET A 98 -20.31 -4.95 -6.84
CA MET A 98 -19.83 -4.41 -5.56
C MET A 98 -20.96 -3.61 -4.89
N PRO A 99 -21.42 -4.03 -3.69
CA PRO A 99 -22.45 -3.31 -2.94
C PRO A 99 -21.84 -1.98 -2.43
N PHE A 100 -22.57 -0.87 -2.63
CA PHE A 100 -22.02 0.48 -2.41
C PHE A 100 -21.60 0.75 -0.95
N TRP A 101 -22.55 0.66 -0.03
CA TRP A 101 -22.28 0.99 1.38
C TRP A 101 -21.33 0.02 2.06
N GLN A 102 -21.46 -1.27 1.74
CA GLN A 102 -20.58 -2.30 2.27
C GLN A 102 -19.13 -2.11 1.80
N THR A 103 -18.94 -1.73 0.52
CA THR A 103 -17.61 -1.43 -0.02
C THR A 103 -17.02 -0.20 0.65
N ILE A 104 -17.80 0.89 0.85
CA ILE A 104 -17.30 2.09 1.55
C ILE A 104 -16.86 1.74 2.98
N VAL A 105 -17.71 1.04 3.75
CA VAL A 105 -17.37 0.64 5.12
C VAL A 105 -16.12 -0.24 5.14
N HIS A 106 -16.02 -1.19 4.20
CA HIS A 106 -14.89 -2.09 4.07
C HIS A 106 -13.58 -1.32 3.78
N VAL A 107 -13.61 -0.39 2.83
CA VAL A 107 -12.48 0.45 2.43
C VAL A 107 -12.02 1.37 3.58
N VAL A 108 -12.95 2.04 4.25
CA VAL A 108 -12.65 2.89 5.41
C VAL A 108 -12.03 2.07 6.54
N LEU A 109 -12.56 0.87 6.78
CA LEU A 109 -12.07 -0.02 7.83
C LEU A 109 -10.66 -0.54 7.53
N GLN A 110 -10.35 -0.86 6.26
CA GLN A 110 -8.99 -1.23 5.85
C GLN A 110 -8.00 -0.10 6.16
N ILE A 111 -8.31 1.15 5.79
CA ILE A 111 -7.45 2.30 6.10
C ILE A 111 -7.32 2.52 7.60
N PHE A 112 -8.41 2.35 8.35
CA PHE A 112 -8.41 2.46 9.81
C PHE A 112 -7.44 1.46 10.47
N ILE A 113 -7.44 0.19 10.07
CA ILE A 113 -6.53 -0.80 10.67
C ILE A 113 -5.07 -0.55 10.29
N VAL A 114 -4.79 -0.08 9.06
CA VAL A 114 -3.42 0.31 8.66
C VAL A 114 -2.93 1.47 9.51
N GLY A 115 -3.74 2.52 9.65
CA GLY A 115 -3.40 3.68 10.48
C GLY A 115 -3.32 3.37 11.99
N SER A 116 -4.00 2.30 12.45
CA SER A 116 -3.82 1.79 13.82
C SER A 116 -2.50 1.05 14.03
N GLY A 117 -1.73 0.81 12.97
CA GLY A 117 -0.42 0.15 13.00
C GLY A 117 -0.45 -1.33 12.61
N ALA A 118 -1.53 -1.84 12.06
CA ALA A 118 -1.57 -3.21 11.57
C ALA A 118 -0.55 -3.42 10.44
N SER A 119 0.11 -4.59 10.44
CA SER A 119 1.14 -4.94 9.46
C SER A 119 0.53 -5.39 8.14
N ILE A 120 -0.24 -4.53 7.50
CA ILE A 120 -0.84 -4.75 6.18
C ILE A 120 -0.63 -3.54 5.27
N GLY A 121 -0.78 -3.76 3.95
CA GLY A 121 -0.70 -2.68 2.97
C GLY A 121 -2.03 -1.93 2.84
N ARG A 122 -1.95 -0.71 2.34
CA ARG A 122 -3.11 0.15 2.05
C ARG A 122 -3.58 0.07 0.60
N GLU A 123 -3.07 -0.90 -0.16
CA GLU A 123 -3.24 -0.99 -1.61
C GLU A 123 -4.63 -1.46 -2.02
N VAL A 124 -5.29 -2.26 -1.19
CA VAL A 124 -6.58 -2.90 -1.52
C VAL A 124 -7.71 -1.88 -1.50
N ALA A 125 -7.77 -1.03 -0.49
CA ALA A 125 -8.81 -0.03 -0.28
C ALA A 125 -9.06 0.88 -1.50
N PRO A 126 -8.06 1.57 -2.08
CA PRO A 126 -8.29 2.45 -3.23
C PRO A 126 -8.65 1.67 -4.51
N ARG A 127 -8.18 0.43 -4.66
CA ARG A 127 -8.55 -0.43 -5.80
C ARG A 127 -10.02 -0.86 -5.75
N GLU A 128 -10.50 -1.27 -4.59
CA GLU A 128 -11.90 -1.62 -4.37
C GLU A 128 -12.82 -0.43 -4.56
N LEU A 129 -12.43 0.73 -4.02
CA LEU A 129 -13.18 1.96 -4.18
C LEU A 129 -13.25 2.40 -5.66
N GLY A 130 -12.12 2.36 -6.37
CA GLY A 130 -12.06 2.65 -7.81
C GLY A 130 -12.95 1.70 -8.64
N ALA A 131 -12.87 0.40 -8.38
CA ALA A 131 -13.70 -0.59 -9.07
C ALA A 131 -15.22 -0.36 -8.81
N MET A 132 -15.60 -0.07 -7.56
CA MET A 132 -16.98 0.20 -7.19
C MET A 132 -17.50 1.48 -7.86
N LEU A 133 -16.73 2.58 -7.85
CA LEU A 133 -17.10 3.82 -8.50
C LEU A 133 -17.25 3.66 -10.01
N ALA A 134 -16.36 2.87 -10.64
CA ALA A 134 -16.45 2.56 -12.06
C ALA A 134 -17.71 1.78 -12.39
N GLN A 135 -18.10 0.80 -11.56
CA GLN A 135 -19.36 0.09 -11.77
C GLN A 135 -20.56 1.05 -11.71
N ARG A 136 -20.57 2.00 -10.76
CA ARG A 136 -21.64 3.03 -10.68
C ARG A 136 -21.64 3.97 -11.87
N PHE A 137 -20.43 4.37 -12.32
CA PHE A 137 -20.30 5.16 -13.53
C PHE A 137 -20.87 4.41 -14.74
N CYS A 138 -20.52 3.13 -14.92
CA CYS A 138 -21.07 2.31 -15.99
C CYS A 138 -22.60 2.14 -15.88
N ASP A 139 -23.12 1.96 -14.65
CA ASP A 139 -24.58 1.85 -14.45
C ASP A 139 -25.32 3.14 -14.83
N ILE A 140 -24.77 4.33 -14.47
CA ILE A 140 -25.38 5.62 -14.77
C ILE A 140 -25.37 5.92 -16.26
N PHE A 141 -24.29 5.59 -16.95
CA PHE A 141 -24.13 5.85 -18.38
C PHE A 141 -24.49 4.68 -19.29
N HIS A 142 -25.03 3.60 -18.73
CA HIS A 142 -25.45 2.38 -19.46
C HIS A 142 -24.34 1.78 -20.33
N ILE A 143 -23.12 1.69 -19.76
CA ILE A 143 -21.95 1.14 -20.43
C ILE A 143 -21.89 -0.37 -20.20
N GLY A 144 -21.88 -1.16 -21.28
CA GLY A 144 -21.73 -2.61 -21.26
C GLY A 144 -22.99 -3.40 -20.85
N ASP A 145 -24.18 -2.85 -21.05
CA ASP A 145 -25.46 -3.48 -20.68
C ASP A 145 -26.05 -4.41 -21.78
N GLY A 146 -25.25 -4.93 -22.71
CA GLY A 146 -25.70 -5.88 -23.74
C GLY A 146 -26.54 -5.24 -24.86
N GLU A 147 -27.66 -5.86 -25.28
CA GLU A 147 -28.50 -5.35 -26.37
C GLU A 147 -29.10 -3.96 -26.12
N GLY A 148 -29.06 -3.47 -24.88
CA GLY A 148 -29.44 -2.12 -24.49
C GLY A 148 -28.27 -1.13 -24.38
N ASP A 149 -27.06 -1.55 -24.76
CA ASP A 149 -25.89 -0.68 -24.77
C ASP A 149 -26.07 0.44 -25.80
N ALA A 150 -26.64 1.57 -25.35
CA ALA A 150 -26.98 2.71 -26.19
C ALA A 150 -25.77 3.24 -26.98
N HIS A 151 -24.57 2.74 -26.65
CA HIS A 151 -23.33 3.28 -27.19
C HIS A 151 -22.37 2.25 -27.76
N GLY A 152 -22.36 0.95 -27.35
CA GLY A 152 -21.46 -0.12 -27.86
C GLY A 152 -19.97 0.23 -27.80
N VAL A 153 -19.62 1.27 -27.02
CA VAL A 153 -18.43 2.09 -27.22
C VAL A 153 -17.33 1.71 -26.24
N LEU A 154 -17.68 1.33 -25.01
CA LEU A 154 -16.70 0.99 -23.97
C LEU A 154 -17.00 -0.38 -23.35
N ASP A 155 -15.96 -1.16 -23.18
CA ASP A 155 -16.03 -2.41 -22.41
C ASP A 155 -16.04 -2.09 -20.90
N ARG A 156 -17.13 -2.48 -20.21
CA ARG A 156 -17.31 -2.34 -18.76
C ARG A 156 -16.16 -2.96 -17.98
N ARG A 157 -15.67 -4.12 -18.42
CA ARG A 157 -14.55 -4.82 -17.80
C ARG A 157 -13.29 -3.97 -17.82
N MET A 158 -13.02 -3.32 -18.96
CA MET A 158 -11.89 -2.40 -19.12
C MET A 158 -12.01 -1.19 -18.19
N VAL A 159 -13.18 -0.54 -18.14
CA VAL A 159 -13.40 0.64 -17.29
C VAL A 159 -13.18 0.30 -15.81
N VAL A 160 -13.75 -0.82 -15.33
CA VAL A 160 -13.61 -1.23 -13.92
C VAL A 160 -12.18 -1.60 -13.57
N ALA A 161 -11.45 -2.28 -14.45
CA ALA A 161 -10.05 -2.64 -14.23
C ALA A 161 -9.14 -1.40 -14.20
N VAL A 162 -9.32 -0.49 -15.17
CA VAL A 162 -8.53 0.74 -15.26
C VAL A 162 -8.79 1.64 -14.06
N ALA A 163 -10.03 1.76 -13.63
CA ALA A 163 -10.42 2.53 -12.44
C ALA A 163 -9.80 1.97 -11.14
N ALA A 164 -9.75 0.64 -10.99
CA ALA A 164 -9.05 0.01 -9.86
C ALA A 164 -7.55 0.34 -9.87
N GLY A 165 -6.91 0.30 -11.05
CA GLY A 165 -5.52 0.73 -11.22
C GLY A 165 -5.32 2.21 -10.93
N ALA A 166 -6.24 3.07 -11.38
CA ALA A 166 -6.19 4.51 -11.11
C ALA A 166 -6.27 4.82 -9.61
N GLY A 167 -7.06 4.05 -8.84
CA GLY A 167 -7.09 4.15 -7.39
C GLY A 167 -5.72 3.90 -6.75
N LEU A 168 -5.02 2.85 -7.22
CA LEU A 168 -3.66 2.55 -6.79
C LEU A 168 -2.69 3.67 -7.16
N GLY A 169 -2.73 4.13 -8.42
CA GLY A 169 -1.88 5.23 -8.91
C GLY A 169 -2.08 6.52 -8.15
N GLY A 170 -3.32 6.84 -7.74
CA GLY A 170 -3.67 8.02 -6.97
C GLY A 170 -3.09 8.01 -5.55
N VAL A 171 -3.18 6.89 -4.83
CA VAL A 171 -2.66 6.79 -3.45
C VAL A 171 -1.15 6.90 -3.43
N TYR A 172 -0.44 6.26 -4.36
CA TYR A 172 1.02 6.21 -4.39
C TYR A 172 1.68 7.28 -5.26
N ASN A 173 0.91 8.15 -5.93
CA ASN A 173 1.41 9.08 -6.94
C ASN A 173 2.27 8.37 -8.01
N ALA A 174 1.79 7.21 -8.45
CA ALA A 174 2.49 6.32 -9.36
C ALA A 174 1.61 5.90 -10.56
N PRO A 175 1.39 6.81 -11.53
CA PRO A 175 0.49 6.56 -12.67
C PRO A 175 0.84 5.32 -13.48
N LEU A 176 2.14 5.09 -13.72
CA LEU A 176 2.62 3.91 -14.44
C LEU A 176 2.28 2.61 -13.70
N ALA A 177 2.48 2.57 -12.37
CA ALA A 177 2.17 1.39 -11.58
C ALA A 177 0.67 1.07 -11.61
N GLY A 178 -0.19 2.09 -11.54
CA GLY A 178 -1.63 1.92 -11.67
C GLY A 178 -2.05 1.38 -13.05
N MET A 179 -1.46 1.90 -14.12
CA MET A 179 -1.69 1.41 -15.49
C MET A 179 -1.25 -0.05 -15.64
N PHE A 180 -0.02 -0.40 -15.23
CA PHE A 180 0.47 -1.78 -15.32
C PHE A 180 -0.38 -2.75 -14.49
N PHE A 181 -0.80 -2.35 -13.29
CA PHE A 181 -1.70 -3.16 -12.48
C PHE A 181 -3.02 -3.46 -13.20
N ALA A 182 -3.62 -2.45 -13.85
CA ALA A 182 -4.85 -2.63 -14.59
C ALA A 182 -4.68 -3.59 -15.78
N VAL A 183 -3.62 -3.37 -16.57
CA VAL A 183 -3.43 -4.08 -17.85
C VAL A 183 -2.87 -5.48 -17.65
N GLU A 184 -1.84 -5.64 -16.81
CA GLU A 184 -1.13 -6.91 -16.63
C GLU A 184 -1.81 -7.85 -15.64
N ILE A 185 -2.37 -7.30 -14.54
CA ILE A 185 -2.90 -8.10 -13.44
C ILE A 185 -4.41 -8.33 -13.54
N LEU A 186 -5.17 -7.29 -13.89
CA LEU A 186 -6.63 -7.37 -13.92
C LEU A 186 -7.18 -7.80 -15.29
N LEU A 187 -6.71 -7.16 -16.37
CA LEU A 187 -7.17 -7.47 -17.72
C LEU A 187 -6.44 -8.66 -18.34
N VAL A 188 -5.15 -8.83 -18.02
CA VAL A 188 -4.24 -9.84 -18.61
C VAL A 188 -4.22 -9.77 -20.14
N ASP A 189 -4.37 -8.56 -20.67
CA ASP A 189 -4.40 -8.27 -22.10
C ASP A 189 -3.90 -6.85 -22.34
N VAL A 190 -2.88 -6.72 -23.18
CA VAL A 190 -2.15 -5.49 -23.44
C VAL A 190 -2.46 -4.98 -24.83
N THR A 191 -3.19 -3.87 -24.90
CA THR A 191 -3.42 -3.13 -26.14
C THR A 191 -3.05 -1.65 -25.95
N LEU A 192 -2.69 -0.95 -27.03
CA LEU A 192 -2.34 0.47 -26.95
C LEU A 192 -3.48 1.31 -26.33
N GLU A 193 -4.72 0.98 -26.66
CA GLU A 193 -5.90 1.65 -26.11
C GLU A 193 -6.00 1.48 -24.60
N LYS A 194 -5.83 0.25 -24.08
CA LYS A 194 -5.88 -0.05 -22.64
C LYS A 194 -4.75 0.61 -21.87
N VAL A 195 -3.56 0.64 -22.46
CA VAL A 195 -2.39 1.34 -21.91
C VAL A 195 -2.65 2.84 -21.85
N ALA A 196 -3.11 3.46 -22.95
CA ALA A 196 -3.38 4.89 -23.01
C ALA A 196 -4.50 5.29 -22.03
N PHE A 197 -5.60 4.53 -22.01
CA PHE A 197 -6.72 4.75 -21.09
C PHE A 197 -6.30 4.56 -19.62
N GLY A 198 -5.56 3.49 -19.33
CA GLY A 198 -5.04 3.19 -18.00
C GLY A 198 -4.08 4.26 -17.49
N LEU A 199 -3.13 4.67 -18.33
CA LEU A 199 -2.17 5.73 -17.99
C LEU A 199 -2.87 7.08 -17.79
N GLY A 200 -3.77 7.46 -18.71
CA GLY A 200 -4.50 8.72 -18.62
C GLY A 200 -5.34 8.81 -17.35
N MET A 201 -6.14 7.78 -17.04
CA MET A 201 -6.98 7.77 -15.84
C MET A 201 -6.13 7.74 -14.57
N SER A 202 -5.07 6.95 -14.54
CA SER A 202 -4.17 6.86 -13.39
C SER A 202 -3.40 8.17 -13.16
N ALA A 203 -2.97 8.85 -14.23
CA ALA A 203 -2.32 10.16 -14.14
C ALA A 203 -3.29 11.24 -13.63
N THR A 204 -4.53 11.27 -14.14
CA THR A 204 -5.58 12.17 -13.65
C THR A 204 -5.85 11.93 -12.17
N ALA A 205 -5.97 10.67 -11.75
CA ALA A 205 -6.21 10.33 -10.36
C ALA A 205 -5.02 10.71 -9.47
N ALA A 206 -3.79 10.48 -9.90
CA ALA A 206 -2.59 10.88 -9.16
C ALA A 206 -2.50 12.41 -9.01
N PHE A 207 -2.77 13.15 -10.07
CA PHE A 207 -2.76 14.62 -10.04
C PHE A 207 -3.79 15.17 -9.03
N VAL A 208 -5.04 14.71 -9.10
CA VAL A 208 -6.09 15.17 -8.19
C VAL A 208 -5.82 14.72 -6.74
N ALA A 209 -5.34 13.49 -6.54
CA ALA A 209 -4.98 13.01 -5.21
C ALA A 209 -3.85 13.85 -4.59
N THR A 210 -2.83 14.22 -5.38
CA THR A 210 -1.72 15.07 -4.93
C THR A 210 -2.19 16.48 -4.59
N ALA A 211 -3.11 17.05 -5.36
CA ALA A 211 -3.70 18.34 -5.04
C ALA A 211 -4.46 18.36 -3.68
N ILE A 212 -4.97 17.20 -3.24
CA ILE A 212 -5.71 17.08 -1.97
C ILE A 212 -4.80 16.73 -0.79
N LYS A 213 -3.91 15.73 -0.96
CA LYS A 213 -3.06 15.22 0.12
C LYS A 213 -1.72 15.96 0.25
N GLY A 214 -1.37 16.81 -0.72
CA GLY A 214 -0.07 17.46 -0.84
C GLY A 214 0.96 16.61 -1.59
N GLU A 215 2.05 17.24 -1.96
CA GLU A 215 3.21 16.56 -2.56
C GLU A 215 4.11 16.02 -1.45
N HIS A 216 4.23 14.70 -1.39
CA HIS A 216 5.14 14.02 -0.48
C HIS A 216 5.91 12.95 -1.22
N MET A 217 7.23 12.94 -1.07
CA MET A 217 8.04 11.82 -1.52
C MET A 217 7.72 10.59 -0.68
N PHE A 218 7.52 9.45 -1.35
CA PHE A 218 7.20 8.22 -0.64
C PHE A 218 8.44 7.63 0.06
N TYR A 219 9.60 7.76 -0.57
CA TYR A 219 10.90 7.39 -0.01
C TYR A 219 11.91 8.51 -0.23
N ASP A 220 12.71 8.78 0.78
CA ASP A 220 13.92 9.57 0.64
C ASP A 220 15.06 8.62 0.24
N ILE A 221 15.52 8.76 -1.00
CA ILE A 221 16.63 7.98 -1.56
C ILE A 221 17.91 8.83 -1.67
N GLY A 222 17.87 10.08 -1.26
CA GLY A 222 18.98 11.03 -1.40
C GLY A 222 19.42 11.23 -2.85
N ALA A 223 20.62 11.73 -3.02
CA ALA A 223 21.25 11.94 -4.33
C ALA A 223 22.01 10.67 -4.80
N MET A 224 21.34 9.53 -4.85
CA MET A 224 21.98 8.29 -5.31
C MET A 224 22.33 8.39 -6.79
N GLN A 225 23.62 8.36 -7.12
CA GLN A 225 24.09 8.21 -8.49
C GLN A 225 24.23 6.72 -8.81
N MET A 226 23.42 6.23 -9.72
CA MET A 226 23.51 4.86 -10.20
C MET A 226 24.49 4.76 -11.37
N ASN A 227 25.63 4.12 -11.15
CA ASN A 227 26.52 3.72 -12.22
C ASN A 227 26.26 2.25 -12.55
N SER A 228 25.81 1.98 -13.78
CA SER A 228 25.59 0.62 -14.27
C SER A 228 26.93 -0.07 -14.50
N THR A 229 27.34 -0.92 -13.57
CA THR A 229 28.55 -1.75 -13.70
C THR A 229 28.16 -3.20 -13.95
N PRO A 230 29.02 -4.00 -14.66
CA PRO A 230 28.75 -5.44 -14.84
C PRO A 230 28.59 -6.21 -13.52
N SER A 231 29.31 -5.82 -12.47
CA SER A 231 29.15 -6.38 -11.13
C SER A 231 27.78 -6.10 -10.52
N LEU A 232 27.24 -4.90 -10.71
CA LEU A 232 25.89 -4.55 -10.26
C LEU A 232 24.82 -5.35 -11.01
N MET A 233 25.01 -5.58 -12.31
CA MET A 233 24.11 -6.42 -13.11
C MET A 233 24.11 -7.88 -12.63
N LEU A 234 25.30 -8.44 -12.36
CA LEU A 234 25.42 -9.79 -11.81
C LEU A 234 24.78 -9.89 -10.41
N PHE A 235 25.04 -8.91 -9.55
CA PHE A 235 24.41 -8.82 -8.24
C PHE A 235 22.89 -8.75 -8.35
N ALA A 236 22.34 -7.90 -9.22
CA ALA A 236 20.91 -7.79 -9.45
C ALA A 236 20.28 -9.11 -9.94
N LEU A 237 20.97 -9.83 -10.81
CA LEU A 237 20.53 -11.15 -11.30
C LEU A 237 20.46 -12.18 -10.15
N LEU A 238 21.49 -12.24 -9.31
CA LEU A 238 21.54 -13.16 -8.17
C LEU A 238 20.48 -12.80 -7.13
N CYS A 239 20.38 -11.51 -6.77
CA CYS A 239 19.35 -11.01 -5.86
C CYS A 239 17.94 -11.24 -6.40
N GLY A 240 17.70 -10.97 -7.68
CA GLY A 240 16.42 -11.21 -8.33
C GLY A 240 15.98 -12.66 -8.24
N THR A 241 16.91 -13.59 -8.49
CA THR A 241 16.67 -15.04 -8.36
C THR A 241 16.33 -15.42 -6.92
N ALA A 242 17.11 -14.93 -5.93
CA ALA A 242 16.85 -15.17 -4.52
C ALA A 242 15.49 -14.60 -4.08
N CYS A 243 15.17 -13.36 -4.48
CA CYS A 243 13.88 -12.74 -4.23
C CYS A 243 12.71 -13.52 -4.87
N GLY A 244 12.91 -14.08 -6.06
CA GLY A 244 11.93 -14.96 -6.72
C GLY A 244 11.60 -16.21 -5.90
N VAL A 245 12.61 -16.88 -5.34
CA VAL A 245 12.44 -18.04 -4.47
C VAL A 245 11.71 -17.64 -3.18
N VAL A 246 12.14 -16.57 -2.51
CA VAL A 246 11.50 -16.05 -1.30
C VAL A 246 10.05 -15.65 -1.56
N GLY A 247 9.78 -14.97 -2.69
CA GLY A 247 8.43 -14.60 -3.11
C GLY A 247 7.53 -15.82 -3.35
N ALA A 248 8.06 -16.88 -3.97
CA ALA A 248 7.33 -18.12 -4.16
C ALA A 248 6.98 -18.83 -2.82
N LEU A 249 7.91 -18.82 -1.87
CA LEU A 249 7.68 -19.34 -0.51
C LEU A 249 6.63 -18.50 0.24
N PHE A 250 6.74 -17.17 0.16
CA PHE A 250 5.76 -16.24 0.74
C PHE A 250 4.36 -16.47 0.16
N ARG A 251 4.25 -16.64 -1.16
CA ARG A 251 2.97 -16.97 -1.82
C ARG A 251 2.35 -18.25 -1.28
N LYS A 252 3.14 -19.32 -1.09
CA LYS A 252 2.66 -20.58 -0.49
C LYS A 252 2.17 -20.36 0.94
N GLY A 253 2.91 -19.62 1.75
CA GLY A 253 2.51 -19.25 3.11
C GLY A 253 1.21 -18.44 3.14
N SER A 254 1.07 -17.46 2.25
CA SER A 254 -0.14 -16.64 2.12
C SER A 254 -1.36 -17.48 1.69
N GLN A 255 -1.20 -18.40 0.73
CA GLN A 255 -2.26 -19.33 0.32
C GLN A 255 -2.67 -20.28 1.45
N TRP A 256 -1.71 -20.76 2.22
CA TRP A 256 -1.99 -21.57 3.40
C TRP A 256 -2.78 -20.77 4.45
N ALA A 257 -2.37 -19.55 4.75
CA ALA A 257 -3.10 -18.65 5.65
C ALA A 257 -4.53 -18.37 5.15
N GLU A 258 -4.67 -18.15 3.84
CA GLU A 258 -5.97 -17.95 3.22
C GLU A 258 -6.91 -19.15 3.38
N SER A 259 -6.40 -20.38 3.27
CA SER A 259 -7.19 -21.60 3.47
C SER A 259 -7.63 -21.81 4.92
N HIS A 260 -6.96 -21.16 5.89
CA HIS A 260 -7.26 -21.26 7.33
C HIS A 260 -7.97 -20.03 7.90
N LYS A 261 -8.63 -19.24 7.04
CA LYS A 261 -9.36 -18.03 7.47
C LYS A 261 -10.39 -18.30 8.54
N PRO A 262 -10.44 -17.52 9.62
CA PRO A 262 -11.50 -17.61 10.60
C PRO A 262 -12.85 -17.24 9.97
N THR A 263 -13.86 -18.01 10.30
CA THR A 263 -15.21 -17.78 9.86
C THR A 263 -16.15 -17.49 11.03
N GLY A 264 -17.16 -16.66 10.80
CA GLY A 264 -18.16 -16.35 11.81
C GLY A 264 -17.62 -15.61 13.03
N ARG A 265 -18.02 -16.06 14.24
CA ARG A 265 -17.69 -15.38 15.51
C ARG A 265 -16.21 -15.41 15.89
N SER A 266 -15.42 -16.32 15.31
CA SER A 266 -13.99 -16.41 15.61
C SER A 266 -13.21 -15.16 15.21
N LEU A 267 -13.70 -14.42 14.21
CA LEU A 267 -13.12 -13.16 13.77
C LEU A 267 -13.02 -12.12 14.90
N MET A 268 -14.03 -12.07 15.79
CA MET A 268 -14.11 -11.07 16.86
C MET A 268 -13.00 -11.19 17.91
N TRP A 269 -12.46 -12.38 18.11
CA TRP A 269 -11.38 -12.59 19.09
C TRP A 269 -10.02 -12.85 18.44
N GLN A 270 -9.98 -13.38 17.22
CA GLN A 270 -8.72 -13.63 16.53
C GLN A 270 -8.07 -12.35 16.02
N MET A 271 -8.87 -11.38 15.55
CA MET A 271 -8.34 -10.08 15.12
C MET A 271 -7.61 -9.32 16.23
N PRO A 272 -8.19 -9.10 17.44
CA PRO A 272 -7.46 -8.45 18.52
C PRO A 272 -6.25 -9.25 18.98
N ILE A 273 -6.27 -10.59 18.94
CA ILE A 273 -5.08 -11.41 19.24
C ILE A 273 -3.98 -11.19 18.20
N ALA A 274 -4.31 -11.14 16.91
CA ALA A 274 -3.34 -10.81 15.87
C ALA A 274 -2.76 -9.39 16.08
N GLY A 275 -3.60 -8.44 16.51
CA GLY A 275 -3.15 -7.11 16.92
C GLY A 275 -2.20 -7.13 18.11
N LEU A 276 -2.53 -7.90 19.14
CA LEU A 276 -1.68 -8.05 20.31
C LEU A 276 -0.32 -8.65 19.94
N VAL A 277 -0.30 -9.70 19.12
CA VAL A 277 0.95 -10.31 18.64
C VAL A 277 1.77 -9.29 17.84
N THR A 278 1.13 -8.55 16.92
CA THR A 278 1.79 -7.47 16.16
C THR A 278 2.40 -6.43 17.10
N GLY A 279 1.62 -5.99 18.08
CA GLY A 279 2.05 -5.02 19.08
C GLY A 279 3.22 -5.51 19.93
N LEU A 280 3.21 -6.76 20.38
CA LEU A 280 4.30 -7.36 21.13
C LEU A 280 5.58 -7.50 20.28
N VAL A 281 5.46 -7.96 19.03
CA VAL A 281 6.59 -8.02 18.09
C VAL A 281 7.15 -6.61 17.84
N SER A 282 6.31 -5.58 17.80
CA SER A 282 6.74 -4.19 17.60
C SER A 282 7.60 -3.64 18.75
N ILE A 283 7.62 -4.28 19.91
CA ILE A 283 8.54 -3.88 21.01
C ILE A 283 9.98 -4.03 20.54
N VAL A 284 10.27 -5.17 19.89
CA VAL A 284 11.62 -5.53 19.42
C VAL A 284 11.84 -5.00 18.00
N VAL A 285 10.85 -5.05 17.13
CA VAL A 285 10.94 -4.68 15.69
C VAL A 285 9.82 -3.69 15.33
N PRO A 286 9.95 -2.39 15.64
CA PRO A 286 8.91 -1.40 15.34
C PRO A 286 8.58 -1.30 13.83
N GLN A 287 9.50 -1.66 12.95
CA GLN A 287 9.34 -1.68 11.49
C GLN A 287 8.27 -2.68 11.01
N VAL A 288 7.84 -3.60 11.87
CA VAL A 288 6.76 -4.55 11.53
C VAL A 288 5.42 -3.86 11.36
N MET A 289 5.21 -2.71 12.02
CA MET A 289 3.95 -1.96 11.97
C MET A 289 3.75 -1.25 10.63
N GLY A 290 2.48 -1.03 10.29
CA GLY A 290 2.07 -0.28 9.11
C GLY A 290 2.37 -1.00 7.78
N ASN A 291 2.39 -0.23 6.71
CA ASN A 291 2.46 -0.68 5.32
C ASN A 291 3.84 -1.20 4.85
N GLY A 292 4.87 -1.18 5.69
CA GLY A 292 6.23 -1.63 5.35
C GLY A 292 7.17 -0.53 4.87
N ARG A 293 6.73 0.72 4.77
CA ARG A 293 7.54 1.87 4.38
C ARG A 293 8.74 2.04 5.32
N ALA A 294 8.54 1.88 6.62
CA ALA A 294 9.59 1.99 7.63
C ALA A 294 10.77 1.05 7.38
N ALA A 295 10.52 -0.20 7.01
CA ALA A 295 11.57 -1.18 6.72
C ALA A 295 12.33 -0.83 5.44
N ALA A 296 11.62 -0.40 4.39
CA ALA A 296 12.24 -0.02 3.12
C ALA A 296 13.07 1.26 3.28
N GLN A 297 12.54 2.28 3.97
CA GLN A 297 13.26 3.52 4.23
C GLN A 297 14.54 3.29 5.06
N LEU A 298 14.49 2.38 6.03
CA LEU A 298 15.69 2.00 6.78
C LEU A 298 16.80 1.47 5.85
N GLY A 299 16.42 0.65 4.85
CA GLY A 299 17.37 0.16 3.85
C GLY A 299 17.97 1.28 3.00
N PHE A 300 17.16 2.27 2.60
CA PHE A 300 17.64 3.42 1.82
C PHE A 300 18.50 4.38 2.64
N SER A 301 18.11 4.66 3.89
CA SER A 301 18.82 5.60 4.77
C SER A 301 20.27 5.21 5.05
N THR A 302 20.61 3.92 4.96
CA THR A 302 22.00 3.45 5.16
C THR A 302 22.96 3.85 4.05
N PHE A 303 22.48 4.38 2.94
CA PHE A 303 23.28 4.74 1.77
C PHE A 303 23.26 6.25 1.47
N ILE A 304 22.59 7.07 2.28
CA ILE A 304 22.54 8.53 2.07
C ILE A 304 23.84 9.16 2.60
N PRO A 305 24.65 9.87 1.78
CA PRO A 305 25.84 10.58 2.25
C PRO A 305 25.45 11.76 3.15
N GLU A 306 26.21 12.00 4.21
CA GLU A 306 25.99 13.02 5.25
C GLU A 306 26.22 14.48 4.77
N THR A 307 26.15 14.80 3.49
CA THR A 307 26.45 16.12 2.93
C THR A 307 25.26 17.08 2.84
N ALA A 308 24.08 16.71 3.33
CA ALA A 308 22.94 17.62 3.38
C ALA A 308 22.85 18.25 4.79
N ASP A 309 22.81 19.57 4.87
CA ASP A 309 22.56 20.38 6.07
C ASP A 309 21.18 20.07 6.71
N THR A 310 21.04 18.87 7.23
CA THR A 310 19.82 18.39 7.91
C THR A 310 19.95 18.48 9.44
N SER A 311 20.86 19.32 9.93
CA SER A 311 21.24 19.40 11.35
C SER A 311 20.07 19.63 12.31
N ASP A 312 19.02 20.33 11.91
CA ASP A 312 17.96 20.74 12.84
C ASP A 312 16.77 19.76 12.92
N ALA A 313 16.38 19.13 11.82
CA ALA A 313 15.28 18.17 11.80
C ALA A 313 15.71 16.78 12.32
N ALA A 314 16.93 16.37 12.01
CA ALA A 314 17.51 15.12 12.48
C ALA A 314 17.76 15.13 14.00
N GLN A 315 18.21 16.27 14.57
CA GLN A 315 18.41 16.42 16.01
C GLN A 315 17.10 16.35 16.82
N SER A 316 16.00 16.88 16.30
CA SER A 316 14.68 16.77 16.94
C SER A 316 14.15 15.33 16.94
N ALA A 317 14.37 14.58 15.88
CA ALA A 317 14.03 13.17 15.82
C ALA A 317 14.94 12.30 16.70
N ALA A 318 16.20 12.70 16.86
CA ALA A 318 17.22 12.02 17.63
C ALA A 318 16.99 12.07 19.15
N SER A 319 16.57 13.20 19.66
CA SER A 319 16.29 13.37 21.08
C SER A 319 15.06 12.59 21.58
N ALA A 320 14.18 12.22 20.66
CA ALA A 320 12.99 11.41 20.96
C ALA A 320 13.23 9.89 20.93
N ALA A 321 14.34 9.43 20.37
CA ALA A 321 14.60 8.02 20.07
C ALA A 321 15.65 7.38 20.99
N ALA A 322 15.40 7.32 22.29
CA ALA A 322 16.00 6.30 23.13
C ALA A 322 15.39 4.94 22.80
N SER A 323 15.60 4.45 21.57
CA SER A 323 15.12 3.13 21.14
C SER A 323 16.30 2.15 21.15
N PRO A 324 16.05 0.84 21.36
CA PRO A 324 17.11 -0.18 21.31
C PRO A 324 17.86 -0.26 19.97
N TRP A 325 17.50 0.59 19.00
CA TRP A 325 18.10 0.68 17.68
C TRP A 325 19.16 1.79 17.53
N THR A 326 19.45 2.54 18.61
CA THR A 326 20.55 3.53 18.63
C THR A 326 21.91 2.91 18.38
N PHE A 327 22.06 1.59 18.49
CA PHE A 327 23.29 0.90 18.13
C PHE A 327 23.54 0.80 16.61
N LEU A 328 22.51 0.99 15.76
CA LEU A 328 22.67 1.12 14.30
C LEU A 328 23.07 2.56 13.89
N ALA A 329 22.83 3.53 14.74
CA ALA A 329 23.43 4.84 14.68
C ALA A 329 24.88 4.75 15.21
N GLY A 330 25.84 5.33 14.52
CA GLY A 330 27.26 5.26 14.91
C GLY A 330 27.50 5.68 16.37
N SER A 331 28.69 5.40 16.88
CA SER A 331 29.11 5.60 18.27
C SER A 331 28.93 7.03 18.82
N ASP A 332 28.54 7.99 18.01
CA ASP A 332 28.47 9.41 18.31
C ASP A 332 27.04 9.88 18.66
N GLY A 333 26.09 8.94 18.84
CA GLY A 333 24.76 9.22 19.40
C GLY A 333 23.80 10.02 18.49
N ALA A 334 24.19 10.37 17.27
CA ALA A 334 23.30 10.99 16.31
C ALA A 334 22.55 9.90 15.52
N PRO A 335 21.20 9.87 15.53
CA PRO A 335 20.44 9.01 14.64
C PRO A 335 20.66 9.54 13.23
N GLY A 336 21.32 8.73 12.43
CA GLY A 336 21.64 9.10 11.06
C GLY A 336 23.05 9.63 10.81
N SER A 337 24.02 9.48 11.72
CA SER A 337 25.42 9.55 11.34
C SER A 337 25.71 8.38 10.41
N VAL A 338 25.35 8.61 9.19
CA VAL A 338 25.50 7.72 8.06
C VAL A 338 26.98 7.46 7.85
N VAL A 339 27.32 6.25 7.69
CA VAL A 339 28.63 5.79 7.21
C VAL A 339 29.11 6.74 6.11
N ASN A 340 30.22 7.45 6.35
CA ASN A 340 30.84 8.32 5.37
C ASN A 340 30.94 7.61 4.02
N ALA A 341 30.45 8.24 2.96
CA ALA A 341 30.57 7.72 1.61
C ALA A 341 32.09 7.63 1.25
N GLY A 342 32.67 6.47 1.46
CA GLY A 342 34.11 6.22 1.28
C GLY A 342 34.70 5.27 2.30
N THR A 343 34.07 5.07 3.46
CA THR A 343 34.48 3.98 4.34
C THR A 343 33.71 2.71 3.96
N PRO A 344 34.37 1.58 3.70
CA PRO A 344 33.65 0.32 3.51
C PRO A 344 32.81 0.06 4.76
N LEU A 345 31.50 -0.22 4.55
CA LEU A 345 30.60 -0.69 5.62
C LEU A 345 31.35 -1.77 6.40
N GLU A 346 31.59 -1.54 7.68
CA GLU A 346 32.15 -2.60 8.52
C GLU A 346 31.29 -3.85 8.35
N LEU A 347 31.90 -4.96 8.04
CA LEU A 347 31.20 -6.21 7.74
C LEU A 347 30.18 -6.58 8.83
N ASN A 348 30.49 -6.26 10.08
CA ASN A 348 29.63 -6.47 11.25
C ASN A 348 28.35 -5.63 11.19
N ARG A 349 28.42 -4.37 10.71
CA ARG A 349 27.25 -3.50 10.57
C ARG A 349 26.35 -3.96 9.43
N LEU A 350 26.93 -4.44 8.32
CA LEU A 350 26.17 -5.03 7.21
C LEU A 350 25.42 -6.27 7.67
N TRP A 351 26.06 -7.20 8.36
CA TRP A 351 25.41 -8.41 8.89
C TRP A 351 24.29 -8.08 9.88
N MET A 352 24.50 -7.06 10.71
CA MET A 352 23.48 -6.61 11.66
C MET A 352 22.27 -6.00 10.95
N LEU A 353 22.48 -5.16 9.94
CA LEU A 353 21.40 -4.62 9.10
C LEU A 353 20.63 -5.73 8.39
N LEU A 354 21.33 -6.65 7.75
CA LEU A 354 20.72 -7.81 7.10
C LEU A 354 19.92 -8.66 8.10
N GLY A 355 20.43 -8.85 9.33
CA GLY A 355 19.74 -9.53 10.41
C GLY A 355 18.43 -8.83 10.80
N VAL A 356 18.46 -7.51 10.96
CA VAL A 356 17.25 -6.71 11.28
C VAL A 356 16.23 -6.76 10.15
N LEU A 357 16.68 -6.62 8.89
CA LEU A 357 15.79 -6.71 7.73
C LEU A 357 15.19 -8.12 7.59
N ALA A 358 15.98 -9.16 7.78
CA ALA A 358 15.50 -10.55 7.75
C ALA A 358 14.50 -10.81 8.89
N LEU A 359 14.80 -10.35 10.11
CA LEU A 359 13.88 -10.46 11.24
C LEU A 359 12.58 -9.70 10.99
N THR A 360 12.67 -8.49 10.45
CA THR A 360 11.51 -7.68 10.07
C THR A 360 10.67 -8.39 9.00
N PHE A 361 11.32 -8.99 8.01
CA PHE A 361 10.62 -9.75 6.97
C PHE A 361 9.88 -10.95 7.56
N VAL A 362 10.56 -11.76 8.38
CA VAL A 362 9.94 -12.94 9.02
C VAL A 362 8.79 -12.52 9.95
N ALA A 363 9.02 -11.52 10.80
CA ALA A 363 8.00 -11.00 11.69
C ALA A 363 6.80 -10.46 10.93
N LYS A 364 7.04 -9.69 9.85
CA LYS A 364 5.98 -9.16 8.99
C LYS A 364 5.23 -10.27 8.25
N ALA A 365 5.91 -11.29 7.76
CA ALA A 365 5.29 -12.43 7.11
C ALA A 365 4.39 -13.22 8.07
N LEU A 366 4.83 -13.44 9.30
CA LEU A 366 4.03 -14.10 10.33
C LEU A 366 2.80 -13.29 10.71
N VAL A 367 2.97 -11.99 10.98
CA VAL A 367 1.86 -11.11 11.35
C VAL A 367 0.88 -10.94 10.19
N LEU A 368 1.38 -10.75 8.97
CA LEU A 368 0.56 -10.66 7.76
C LEU A 368 -0.23 -11.94 7.55
N SER A 369 0.37 -13.12 7.79
CA SER A 369 -0.32 -14.41 7.75
C SER A 369 -1.49 -14.45 8.74
N LEU A 370 -1.29 -13.97 9.98
CA LEU A 370 -2.36 -13.89 10.98
C LEU A 370 -3.47 -12.92 10.59
N ILE A 371 -3.14 -11.79 9.96
CA ILE A 371 -4.11 -10.79 9.51
C ILE A 371 -4.81 -11.25 8.23
N HIS A 372 -4.09 -11.80 7.25
CA HIS A 372 -4.69 -12.38 6.04
C HIS A 372 -5.63 -13.55 6.33
N ILE A 373 -5.39 -14.28 7.41
CA ILE A 373 -6.36 -15.25 7.92
C ILE A 373 -7.70 -14.55 8.19
N SER A 374 -7.72 -13.26 8.48
CA SER A 374 -8.91 -12.49 8.85
C SER A 374 -9.45 -11.59 7.72
N GLU A 375 -8.67 -11.32 6.66
CA GLU A 375 -9.12 -10.48 5.54
C GLU A 375 -10.16 -11.18 4.64
N PRO A 376 -11.23 -10.47 4.23
CA PRO A 376 -12.17 -11.01 3.25
C PRO A 376 -11.60 -10.87 1.83
N THR A 377 -11.43 -11.95 1.16
CA THR A 377 -11.29 -12.00 -0.31
C THR A 377 -12.56 -12.51 -0.92
#